data_c7474930235e23bf1f065aabf3e4c819
#
_entry.id   c7474930235e23bf1f065aabf3e4c819
#
_cell.length_a   1.000
_cell.length_b   1.000
_cell.length_c   1.000
_cell.angle_alpha   90.00
_cell.angle_beta   90.00
_cell.angle_gamma   90.00
#
_symmetry.space_group_name_H-M   'P 1'
#
loop_
_entity.id
_entity.type
_entity.pdbx_description
1 polymer ?
#
loop_
_entity_poly.entity_id
_entity_poly.type
_entity_poly.pdbx_seq_one_letter_code
_entity_poly.pdbx_strand_id
1 'polypeptide(L)'
;MFLYYGGYYGGYGMRFDSSYLIYLLIALIVPMLAQGYLSSTFNQYLRVRASSGLTGADVARRILDRNGLQHVHLTEVGGRLSDHYDPSRKTVRLSRDIYHGTSVAALAVAAHECGHAIQHANAYAPLQFRSAMFPVVNFANKFGYLAILLGFIFGGSSFLLLGIILVGVTVLFQIVTLPVEFNASTRAVAQLSEMNILYGNEEKAGARKVLTAAALTYVAGAVVAIAELLRLIMIFNSRNND
;
A
#
# COMPACT_ATOMS: atom_id res chain seq x y z
N MET A 1 -12.24 40.04 57.54
CA MET A 1 -13.05 39.06 56.79
C MET A 1 -12.72 39.26 55.33
N PHE A 2 -11.63 38.63 54.84
CA PHE A 2 -11.18 38.75 53.46
C PHE A 2 -11.52 37.43 52.75
N LEU A 3 -12.43 37.50 51.78
CA LEU A 3 -12.78 36.43 50.88
C LEU A 3 -11.70 36.29 49.80
N TYR A 4 -11.01 35.17 49.81
CA TYR A 4 -10.04 34.78 48.80
C TYR A 4 -10.77 34.17 47.61
N TYR A 5 -10.91 34.91 46.51
CA TYR A 5 -11.42 34.39 45.25
C TYR A 5 -10.23 33.80 44.47
N GLY A 6 -10.01 32.51 44.62
CA GLY A 6 -9.06 31.79 43.82
C GLY A 6 -9.63 31.44 42.44
N GLY A 7 -9.39 32.29 41.47
CA GLY A 7 -9.76 31.98 40.07
C GLY A 7 -8.90 30.88 39.50
N TYR A 8 -9.48 29.71 39.26
CA TYR A 8 -8.88 28.65 38.45
C TYR A 8 -8.83 29.13 37.00
N TYR A 9 -7.72 29.70 36.57
CA TYR A 9 -7.37 29.81 35.16
C TYR A 9 -6.92 28.42 34.70
N GLY A 10 -7.87 27.62 34.24
CA GLY A 10 -7.60 26.43 33.46
C GLY A 10 -6.97 26.83 32.13
N GLY A 11 -5.64 26.91 32.07
CA GLY A 11 -4.92 27.12 30.82
C GLY A 11 -5.22 25.95 29.88
N TYR A 12 -5.91 26.20 28.78
CA TYR A 12 -6.00 25.30 27.64
C TYR A 12 -4.63 25.23 26.95
N GLY A 13 -3.62 24.73 27.66
CA GLY A 13 -2.39 24.30 27.02
C GLY A 13 -2.73 23.07 26.19
N MET A 14 -2.50 23.08 24.89
CA MET A 14 -2.44 21.85 24.09
C MET A 14 -1.38 20.97 24.74
N ARG A 15 -1.79 20.09 25.63
CA ARG A 15 -0.94 18.98 26.08
C ARG A 15 -0.79 18.09 24.84
N PHE A 16 0.33 18.21 24.16
CA PHE A 16 0.74 17.18 23.22
C PHE A 16 0.89 15.89 24.02
N ASP A 17 -0.16 15.07 23.95
CA ASP A 17 -0.14 13.75 24.55
C ASP A 17 1.01 12.96 23.93
N SER A 18 1.80 12.27 24.77
CA SER A 18 2.93 11.45 24.30
C SER A 18 2.51 10.43 23.24
N SER A 19 1.28 9.94 23.29
CA SER A 19 0.70 9.05 22.29
C SER A 19 0.60 9.69 20.91
N TYR A 20 0.27 10.99 20.84
CA TYR A 20 0.24 11.74 19.59
C TYR A 20 1.63 11.90 18.96
N LEU A 21 2.63 12.21 19.79
CA LEU A 21 4.02 12.33 19.31
C LEU A 21 4.55 10.99 18.78
N ILE A 22 4.28 9.89 19.50
CA ILE A 22 4.67 8.55 19.04
C ILE A 22 3.99 8.21 17.71
N TYR A 23 2.68 8.45 17.59
CA TYR A 23 1.96 8.24 16.34
C TYR A 23 2.56 9.10 15.20
N LEU A 24 2.81 10.37 15.44
CA LEU A 24 3.38 11.28 14.45
C LEU A 24 4.75 10.80 13.95
N LEU A 25 5.60 10.32 14.85
CA LEU A 25 6.90 9.74 14.50
C LEU A 25 6.73 8.48 13.64
N ILE A 26 5.84 7.57 14.01
CA ILE A 26 5.54 6.37 13.21
C ILE A 26 4.99 6.76 11.83
N ALA A 27 4.01 7.67 11.78
CA ALA A 27 3.36 8.08 10.55
C ALA A 27 4.30 8.81 9.57
N LEU A 28 5.35 9.45 10.07
CA LEU A 28 6.34 10.15 9.25
C LEU A 28 7.52 9.24 8.88
N ILE A 29 8.13 8.59 9.86
CA ILE A 29 9.41 7.88 9.68
C ILE A 29 9.20 6.57 8.90
N VAL A 30 8.18 5.78 9.26
CA VAL A 30 8.00 4.45 8.67
C VAL A 30 7.75 4.51 7.16
N PRO A 31 6.80 5.34 6.63
CA PRO A 31 6.62 5.50 5.19
C PRO A 31 7.84 6.10 4.49
N MET A 32 8.52 7.06 5.13
CA MET A 32 9.72 7.70 4.57
C MET A 32 10.85 6.68 4.38
N LEU A 33 11.09 5.81 5.36
CA LEU A 33 12.10 4.75 5.26
C LEU A 33 11.71 3.72 4.18
N ALA A 34 10.45 3.27 4.15
CA ALA A 34 9.97 2.33 3.15
C ALA A 34 10.08 2.90 1.74
N GLN A 35 9.65 4.15 1.53
CA GLN A 35 9.72 4.82 0.24
C GLN A 35 11.17 5.10 -0.18
N GLY A 36 12.03 5.49 0.75
CA GLY A 36 13.47 5.68 0.51
C GLY A 36 14.13 4.36 0.08
N TYR A 37 13.83 3.26 0.76
CA TYR A 37 14.33 1.94 0.42
C TYR A 37 13.82 1.47 -0.96
N LEU A 38 12.53 1.65 -1.25
CA LEU A 38 11.97 1.35 -2.57
C LEU A 38 12.67 2.16 -3.66
N SER A 39 12.75 3.49 -3.49
CA SER A 39 13.35 4.38 -4.49
C SER A 39 14.82 4.06 -4.75
N SER A 40 15.60 3.80 -3.71
CA SER A 40 17.01 3.41 -3.82
C SER A 40 17.16 2.08 -4.53
N THR A 41 16.43 1.05 -4.10
CA THR A 41 16.49 -0.30 -4.67
C THR A 41 16.02 -0.31 -6.12
N PHE A 42 14.89 0.34 -6.40
CA PHE A 42 14.36 0.45 -7.76
C PHE A 42 15.36 1.13 -8.71
N ASN A 43 15.91 2.29 -8.31
CA ASN A 43 16.90 3.01 -9.12
C ASN A 43 18.19 2.22 -9.33
N GLN A 44 18.63 1.44 -8.34
CA GLN A 44 19.77 0.56 -8.47
C GLN A 44 19.53 -0.50 -9.56
N TYR A 45 18.41 -1.23 -9.47
CA TYR A 45 18.11 -2.33 -10.39
C TYR A 45 17.51 -1.87 -11.74
N LEU A 46 17.08 -0.64 -11.85
CA LEU A 46 16.74 -0.01 -13.14
C LEU A 46 17.96 0.17 -14.03
N ARG A 47 19.16 0.28 -13.43
CA ARG A 47 20.46 0.39 -14.15
C ARG A 47 21.11 -0.98 -14.46
N VAL A 48 20.63 -2.05 -13.83
CA VAL A 48 21.13 -3.41 -14.06
C VAL A 48 20.37 -4.02 -15.22
N ARG A 49 21.03 -4.15 -16.36
CA ARG A 49 20.44 -4.78 -17.56
C ARG A 49 20.29 -6.27 -17.33
N ALA A 50 19.10 -6.80 -17.61
CA ALA A 50 18.86 -8.24 -17.57
C ALA A 50 19.52 -8.94 -18.77
N SER A 51 20.11 -10.10 -18.55
CA SER A 51 20.84 -10.87 -19.57
C SER A 51 19.96 -11.36 -20.72
N SER A 52 18.65 -11.51 -20.50
CA SER A 52 17.70 -11.90 -21.54
C SER A 52 17.53 -10.86 -22.63
N GLY A 53 17.84 -9.58 -22.36
CA GLY A 53 17.64 -8.47 -23.29
C GLY A 53 16.16 -8.17 -23.62
N LEU A 54 15.21 -8.87 -22.99
CA LEU A 54 13.77 -8.65 -23.16
C LEU A 54 13.34 -7.32 -22.54
N THR A 55 12.34 -6.68 -23.14
CA THR A 55 11.67 -5.54 -22.52
C THR A 55 10.64 -5.99 -21.49
N GLY A 56 10.21 -5.08 -20.59
CA GLY A 56 9.11 -5.38 -19.69
C GLY A 56 7.83 -5.75 -20.44
N ALA A 57 7.57 -5.12 -21.60
CA ALA A 57 6.44 -5.47 -22.46
C ALA A 57 6.55 -6.90 -23.01
N ASP A 58 7.74 -7.31 -23.47
CA ASP A 58 7.96 -8.69 -23.93
C ASP A 58 7.71 -9.71 -22.82
N VAL A 59 8.22 -9.41 -21.63
CA VAL A 59 8.06 -10.28 -20.45
C VAL A 59 6.61 -10.36 -20.05
N ALA A 60 5.91 -9.22 -19.96
CA ALA A 60 4.49 -9.20 -19.63
C ALA A 60 3.67 -10.02 -20.63
N ARG A 61 3.91 -9.83 -21.93
CA ARG A 61 3.17 -10.59 -22.96
C ARG A 61 3.41 -12.09 -22.85
N ARG A 62 4.70 -12.50 -22.69
CA ARG A 62 5.05 -13.92 -22.52
C ARG A 62 4.41 -14.55 -21.29
N ILE A 63 4.41 -13.84 -20.13
CA ILE A 63 3.79 -14.35 -18.90
C ILE A 63 2.28 -14.49 -19.09
N LEU A 64 1.62 -13.48 -19.66
CA LEU A 64 0.18 -13.52 -19.91
C LEU A 64 -0.19 -14.66 -20.86
N ASP A 65 0.54 -14.84 -21.97
CA ASP A 65 0.27 -15.89 -22.95
C ASP A 65 0.43 -17.30 -22.36
N ARG A 66 1.51 -17.50 -21.58
CA ARG A 66 1.77 -18.76 -20.90
C ARG A 66 0.64 -19.16 -19.92
N ASN A 67 -0.01 -18.15 -19.32
CA ASN A 67 -1.08 -18.38 -18.35
C ASN A 67 -2.49 -18.34 -18.98
N GLY A 68 -2.61 -18.40 -20.33
CA GLY A 68 -3.91 -18.41 -21.01
C GLY A 68 -4.61 -17.05 -21.04
N LEU A 69 -3.86 -15.95 -20.82
CA LEU A 69 -4.37 -14.58 -20.69
C LEU A 69 -4.11 -13.74 -21.95
N GLN A 70 -4.23 -14.33 -23.15
CA GLN A 70 -4.02 -13.64 -24.44
C GLN A 70 -4.98 -12.46 -24.62
N HIS A 71 -6.15 -12.52 -24.00
CA HIS A 71 -7.19 -11.48 -24.02
C HIS A 71 -6.89 -10.29 -23.11
N VAL A 72 -5.86 -10.38 -22.26
CA VAL A 72 -5.43 -9.27 -21.42
C VAL A 72 -4.56 -8.32 -22.25
N HIS A 73 -5.00 -7.08 -22.35
CA HIS A 73 -4.30 -6.05 -23.10
C HIS A 73 -3.04 -5.58 -22.35
N LEU A 74 -2.06 -5.11 -23.10
CA LEU A 74 -0.85 -4.51 -22.58
C LEU A 74 -0.69 -3.12 -23.21
N THR A 75 -0.57 -2.08 -22.37
CA THR A 75 -0.49 -0.70 -22.81
C THR A 75 0.56 0.10 -22.02
N GLU A 76 1.16 1.07 -22.69
CA GLU A 76 2.01 2.06 -22.02
C GLU A 76 1.13 3.10 -21.30
N VAL A 77 1.60 3.58 -20.15
CA VAL A 77 0.98 4.65 -19.37
C VAL A 77 2.02 5.71 -18.98
N GLY A 78 1.60 6.97 -18.93
CA GLY A 78 2.44 8.07 -18.49
C GLY A 78 2.65 8.07 -16.98
N GLY A 79 3.76 8.67 -16.53
CA GLY A 79 4.16 8.74 -15.13
C GLY A 79 5.18 7.67 -14.74
N ARG A 80 5.88 7.93 -13.62
CA ARG A 80 6.85 6.98 -13.06
C ARG A 80 6.19 6.19 -11.94
N LEU A 81 6.43 4.87 -11.86
CA LEU A 81 5.79 3.97 -10.88
C LEU A 81 4.25 4.03 -10.95
N SER A 82 3.72 4.21 -12.16
CA SER A 82 2.28 4.20 -12.44
C SER A 82 1.80 2.84 -12.96
N ASP A 83 2.66 1.86 -12.90
CA ASP A 83 2.41 0.49 -13.33
C ASP A 83 1.26 -0.11 -12.53
N HIS A 84 0.31 -0.75 -13.21
CA HIS A 84 -0.81 -1.41 -12.56
C HIS A 84 -1.56 -2.35 -13.50
N TYR A 85 -2.22 -3.35 -12.93
CA TYR A 85 -3.23 -4.13 -13.60
C TYR A 85 -4.62 -3.53 -13.37
N ASP A 86 -5.35 -3.25 -14.44
CA ASP A 86 -6.76 -2.79 -14.42
C ASP A 86 -7.68 -4.00 -14.64
N PRO A 87 -8.34 -4.53 -13.59
CA PRO A 87 -9.22 -5.68 -13.72
C PRO A 87 -10.50 -5.38 -14.49
N SER A 88 -10.98 -4.12 -14.49
CA SER A 88 -12.21 -3.72 -15.18
C SER A 88 -12.03 -3.73 -16.69
N ARG A 89 -10.84 -3.33 -17.16
CA ARG A 89 -10.48 -3.29 -18.58
C ARG A 89 -9.64 -4.48 -19.01
N LYS A 90 -9.31 -5.39 -18.08
CA LYS A 90 -8.40 -6.51 -18.30
C LYS A 90 -7.13 -6.06 -19.01
N THR A 91 -6.47 -5.06 -18.45
CA THR A 91 -5.31 -4.41 -19.08
C THR A 91 -4.18 -4.29 -18.07
N VAL A 92 -2.99 -4.76 -18.44
CA VAL A 92 -1.73 -4.45 -17.75
C VAL A 92 -1.21 -3.14 -18.32
N ARG A 93 -0.99 -2.16 -17.46
CA ARG A 93 -0.48 -0.85 -17.82
C ARG A 93 0.89 -0.67 -17.23
N LEU A 94 1.87 -0.38 -18.08
CA LEU A 94 3.26 -0.23 -17.68
C LEU A 94 3.74 1.19 -18.01
N SER A 95 4.44 1.80 -17.09
CA SER A 95 5.10 3.07 -17.31
C SER A 95 6.17 2.92 -18.42
N ARG A 96 6.54 4.02 -19.08
CA ARG A 96 7.45 4.01 -20.19
C ARG A 96 8.78 3.32 -19.88
N ASP A 97 9.35 3.62 -18.69
CA ASP A 97 10.62 3.03 -18.25
C ASP A 97 10.54 1.52 -18.04
N ILE A 98 9.35 1.01 -17.71
CA ILE A 98 9.09 -0.41 -17.53
C ILE A 98 8.72 -1.07 -18.84
N TYR A 99 7.86 -0.43 -19.64
CA TYR A 99 7.36 -0.98 -20.91
C TYR A 99 8.51 -1.28 -21.88
N HIS A 100 9.41 -0.30 -22.08
CA HIS A 100 10.54 -0.41 -22.99
C HIS A 100 11.84 -0.82 -22.31
N GLY A 101 11.88 -0.83 -20.96
CA GLY A 101 13.07 -1.13 -20.19
C GLY A 101 13.48 -2.60 -20.26
N THR A 102 14.80 -2.84 -20.32
CA THR A 102 15.41 -4.19 -20.32
C THR A 102 16.15 -4.48 -19.02
N SER A 103 15.86 -3.72 -17.96
CA SER A 103 16.51 -3.85 -16.66
C SER A 103 15.84 -4.90 -15.78
N VAL A 104 16.58 -5.41 -14.79
CA VAL A 104 16.02 -6.34 -13.80
C VAL A 104 14.78 -5.75 -13.09
N ALA A 105 14.79 -4.44 -12.77
CA ALA A 105 13.63 -3.78 -12.19
C ALA A 105 12.44 -3.74 -13.15
N ALA A 106 12.67 -3.43 -14.42
CA ALA A 106 11.61 -3.39 -15.43
C ALA A 106 10.93 -4.74 -15.59
N LEU A 107 11.71 -5.82 -15.69
CA LEU A 107 11.17 -7.16 -15.81
C LEU A 107 10.43 -7.60 -14.55
N ALA A 108 10.93 -7.25 -13.35
CA ALA A 108 10.31 -7.59 -12.08
C ALA A 108 8.94 -6.90 -11.91
N VAL A 109 8.84 -5.60 -12.21
CA VAL A 109 7.59 -4.84 -12.12
C VAL A 109 6.58 -5.34 -13.15
N ALA A 110 6.99 -5.51 -14.41
CA ALA A 110 6.11 -6.04 -15.46
C ALA A 110 5.53 -7.42 -15.09
N ALA A 111 6.37 -8.30 -14.52
CA ALA A 111 5.94 -9.61 -14.04
C ALA A 111 4.99 -9.52 -12.84
N HIS A 112 5.17 -8.52 -11.95
CA HIS A 112 4.30 -8.28 -10.81
C HIS A 112 2.88 -7.91 -11.26
N GLU A 113 2.75 -7.01 -12.22
CA GLU A 113 1.44 -6.63 -12.76
C GLU A 113 0.74 -7.80 -13.46
N CYS A 114 1.52 -8.67 -14.13
CA CYS A 114 1.00 -9.94 -14.63
C CYS A 114 0.59 -10.89 -13.49
N GLY A 115 1.26 -10.85 -12.34
CA GLY A 115 0.89 -11.58 -11.13
C GLY A 115 -0.53 -11.23 -10.67
N HIS A 116 -0.92 -9.95 -10.71
CA HIS A 116 -2.29 -9.50 -10.43
C HIS A 116 -3.29 -9.98 -11.48
N ALA A 117 -2.92 -9.98 -12.76
CA ALA A 117 -3.77 -10.54 -13.82
C ALA A 117 -4.02 -12.04 -13.61
N ILE A 118 -2.99 -12.81 -13.22
CA ILE A 118 -3.10 -14.23 -12.90
C ILE A 118 -3.95 -14.46 -11.64
N GLN A 119 -3.79 -13.63 -10.59
CA GLN A 119 -4.66 -13.67 -9.41
C GLN A 119 -6.12 -13.47 -9.77
N HIS A 120 -6.42 -12.48 -10.62
CA HIS A 120 -7.78 -12.18 -11.06
C HIS A 120 -8.37 -13.36 -11.86
N ALA A 121 -7.60 -13.92 -12.80
CA ALA A 121 -8.02 -15.07 -13.61
C ALA A 121 -8.32 -16.32 -12.77
N ASN A 122 -7.52 -16.53 -11.72
CA ASN A 122 -7.66 -17.68 -10.80
C ASN A 122 -8.62 -17.42 -9.64
N ALA A 123 -9.40 -16.33 -9.68
CA ALA A 123 -10.35 -15.97 -8.64
C ALA A 123 -9.73 -15.99 -7.22
N TYR A 124 -8.49 -15.46 -7.07
CA TYR A 124 -7.77 -15.45 -5.80
C TYR A 124 -8.57 -14.72 -4.71
N ALA A 125 -9.01 -15.47 -3.70
CA ALA A 125 -9.98 -14.98 -2.71
C ALA A 125 -9.57 -13.66 -2.01
N PRO A 126 -8.30 -13.43 -1.58
CA PRO A 126 -7.92 -12.14 -1.00
C PRO A 126 -8.06 -10.96 -1.98
N LEU A 127 -7.78 -11.16 -3.29
CA LEU A 127 -7.97 -10.11 -4.30
C LEU A 127 -9.45 -9.80 -4.51
N GLN A 128 -10.31 -10.82 -4.55
CA GLN A 128 -11.75 -10.63 -4.67
C GLN A 128 -12.30 -9.86 -3.47
N PHE A 129 -11.91 -10.27 -2.26
CA PHE A 129 -12.32 -9.60 -1.03
C PHE A 129 -11.85 -8.13 -0.98
N ARG A 130 -10.57 -7.87 -1.30
CA ARG A 130 -10.02 -6.51 -1.44
C ARG A 130 -10.86 -5.68 -2.42
N SER A 131 -11.20 -6.24 -3.58
CA SER A 131 -11.98 -5.55 -4.62
C SER A 131 -13.40 -5.25 -4.15
N ALA A 132 -14.04 -6.18 -3.44
CA ALA A 132 -15.37 -5.99 -2.87
C ALA A 132 -15.38 -4.91 -1.76
N MET A 133 -14.29 -4.76 -1.01
CA MET A 133 -14.15 -3.72 0.02
C MET A 133 -13.99 -2.30 -0.54
N PHE A 134 -13.59 -2.15 -1.81
CA PHE A 134 -13.22 -0.85 -2.39
C PHE A 134 -14.28 0.26 -2.21
N PRO A 135 -15.59 0.05 -2.51
CA PRO A 135 -16.61 1.08 -2.30
C PRO A 135 -16.77 1.44 -0.81
N VAL A 136 -16.68 0.44 0.08
CA VAL A 136 -16.81 0.66 1.54
C VAL A 136 -15.63 1.46 2.07
N VAL A 137 -14.41 1.15 1.62
CA VAL A 137 -13.19 1.88 2.00
C VAL A 137 -13.21 3.31 1.48
N ASN A 138 -13.68 3.53 0.26
CA ASN A 138 -13.83 4.89 -0.30
C ASN A 138 -14.80 5.72 0.55
N PHE A 139 -15.91 5.12 0.98
CA PHE A 139 -16.84 5.76 1.91
C PHE A 139 -16.16 6.04 3.26
N ALA A 140 -15.47 5.05 3.81
CA ALA A 140 -14.78 5.15 5.10
C ALA A 140 -13.71 6.25 5.08
N ASN A 141 -12.89 6.33 4.06
CA ASN A 141 -11.87 7.37 3.90
C ASN A 141 -12.47 8.78 3.77
N LYS A 142 -13.61 8.91 3.09
CA LYS A 142 -14.28 10.20 2.90
C LYS A 142 -14.94 10.71 4.19
N PHE A 143 -15.59 9.82 4.94
CA PHE A 143 -16.44 10.19 6.08
C PHE A 143 -15.80 9.90 7.44
N GLY A 144 -14.77 9.05 7.52
CA GLY A 144 -14.15 8.67 8.78
C GLY A 144 -13.54 9.86 9.53
N TYR A 145 -12.70 10.62 8.84
CA TYR A 145 -12.10 11.82 9.46
C TYR A 145 -13.10 12.94 9.70
N LEU A 146 -14.15 13.06 8.90
CA LEU A 146 -15.24 13.99 9.16
C LEU A 146 -16.00 13.60 10.45
N ALA A 147 -16.30 12.32 10.63
CA ALA A 147 -16.95 11.84 11.86
C ALA A 147 -16.08 12.08 13.10
N ILE A 148 -14.76 11.84 13.00
CA ILE A 148 -13.81 12.13 14.07
C ILE A 148 -13.81 13.63 14.40
N LEU A 149 -13.74 14.49 13.40
CA LEU A 149 -13.78 15.96 13.58
C LEU A 149 -15.07 16.41 14.28
N LEU A 150 -16.23 15.92 13.84
CA LEU A 150 -17.51 16.22 14.47
C LEU A 150 -17.56 15.70 15.92
N GLY A 151 -16.97 14.54 16.21
CA GLY A 151 -16.84 14.02 17.57
C GLY A 151 -16.00 14.92 18.48
N PHE A 152 -14.96 15.59 17.93
CA PHE A 152 -14.17 16.55 18.69
C PHE A 152 -14.91 17.89 18.91
N ILE A 153 -15.59 18.41 17.88
CA ILE A 153 -16.28 19.72 17.95
C ILE A 153 -17.51 19.65 18.87
N PHE A 154 -18.34 18.63 18.73
CA PHE A 154 -19.60 18.51 19.46
C PHE A 154 -19.50 17.71 20.77
N GLY A 155 -18.31 17.19 21.11
CA GLY A 155 -18.10 16.38 22.30
C GLY A 155 -18.83 15.03 22.28
N GLY A 156 -19.39 14.64 21.13
CA GLY A 156 -20.23 13.44 20.98
C GLY A 156 -19.41 12.16 20.84
N SER A 157 -19.46 11.29 21.86
CA SER A 157 -18.80 9.97 21.82
C SER A 157 -19.25 9.11 20.63
N SER A 158 -20.53 9.23 20.21
CA SER A 158 -21.08 8.47 19.08
C SER A 158 -20.42 8.80 17.74
N PHE A 159 -20.13 10.08 17.47
CA PHE A 159 -19.41 10.48 16.25
C PHE A 159 -17.96 10.00 16.26
N LEU A 160 -17.30 10.07 17.40
CA LEU A 160 -15.94 9.57 17.54
C LEU A 160 -15.89 8.05 17.34
N LEU A 161 -16.83 7.30 17.92
CA LEU A 161 -16.96 5.86 17.74
C LEU A 161 -17.20 5.50 16.25
N LEU A 162 -18.10 6.23 15.58
CA LEU A 162 -18.32 6.04 14.14
C LEU A 162 -17.04 6.24 13.34
N GLY A 163 -16.29 7.30 13.64
CA GLY A 163 -15.00 7.56 13.00
C GLY A 163 -13.99 6.42 13.22
N ILE A 164 -13.90 5.90 14.45
CA ILE A 164 -13.04 4.75 14.80
C ILE A 164 -13.43 3.50 13.99
N ILE A 165 -14.71 3.21 13.86
CA ILE A 165 -15.21 2.07 13.06
C ILE A 165 -14.80 2.24 11.60
N LEU A 166 -14.97 3.44 11.03
CA LEU A 166 -14.61 3.71 9.63
C LEU A 166 -13.08 3.63 9.40
N VAL A 167 -12.27 4.13 10.32
CA VAL A 167 -10.81 3.93 10.28
C VAL A 167 -10.47 2.44 10.39
N GLY A 168 -11.17 1.68 11.23
CA GLY A 168 -11.02 0.23 11.33
C GLY A 168 -11.25 -0.51 10.01
N VAL A 169 -12.22 -0.06 9.20
CA VAL A 169 -12.43 -0.59 7.83
C VAL A 169 -11.20 -0.34 6.94
N THR A 170 -10.60 0.84 7.04
CA THR A 170 -9.37 1.17 6.30
C THR A 170 -8.18 0.30 6.75
N VAL A 171 -8.05 0.05 8.05
CA VAL A 171 -7.03 -0.87 8.60
C VAL A 171 -7.22 -2.28 8.05
N LEU A 172 -8.46 -2.79 8.08
CA LEU A 172 -8.76 -4.11 7.53
C LEU A 172 -8.39 -4.21 6.05
N PHE A 173 -8.70 -3.18 5.26
CA PHE A 173 -8.32 -3.13 3.85
C PHE A 173 -6.80 -3.18 3.65
N GLN A 174 -6.03 -2.44 4.45
CA GLN A 174 -4.57 -2.49 4.41
C GLN A 174 -4.04 -3.90 4.71
N ILE A 175 -4.58 -4.55 5.75
CA ILE A 175 -4.19 -5.92 6.14
C ILE A 175 -4.51 -6.92 5.02
N VAL A 176 -5.70 -6.84 4.43
CA VAL A 176 -6.13 -7.73 3.32
C VAL A 176 -5.30 -7.48 2.05
N THR A 177 -4.79 -6.27 1.87
CA THR A 177 -3.94 -5.94 0.72
C THR A 177 -2.58 -6.66 0.80
N LEU A 178 -2.01 -6.89 2.00
CA LEU A 178 -0.70 -7.53 2.15
C LEU A 178 -0.59 -8.92 1.48
N PRO A 179 -1.49 -9.89 1.74
CA PRO A 179 -1.41 -11.18 1.06
C PRO A 179 -1.58 -11.08 -0.46
N VAL A 180 -2.33 -10.10 -0.96
CA VAL A 180 -2.47 -9.86 -2.41
C VAL A 180 -1.12 -9.47 -3.01
N GLU A 181 -0.44 -8.48 -2.43
CA GLU A 181 0.83 -7.96 -2.93
C GLU A 181 1.97 -8.98 -2.80
N PHE A 182 2.06 -9.68 -1.66
CA PHE A 182 3.06 -10.73 -1.48
C PHE A 182 2.85 -11.90 -2.45
N ASN A 183 1.62 -12.31 -2.69
CA ASN A 183 1.32 -13.39 -3.61
C ASN A 183 1.59 -12.98 -5.08
N ALA A 184 1.25 -11.75 -5.49
CA ALA A 184 1.59 -11.24 -6.82
C ALA A 184 3.11 -11.23 -7.03
N SER A 185 3.88 -10.74 -6.06
CA SER A 185 5.35 -10.73 -6.07
C SER A 185 5.94 -12.15 -6.15
N THR A 186 5.39 -13.10 -5.38
CA THR A 186 5.83 -14.50 -5.42
C THR A 186 5.57 -15.13 -6.78
N ARG A 187 4.39 -14.90 -7.38
CA ARG A 187 4.06 -15.34 -8.74
C ARG A 187 5.00 -14.73 -9.77
N ALA A 188 5.30 -13.44 -9.66
CA ALA A 188 6.24 -12.74 -10.55
C ALA A 188 7.61 -13.42 -10.56
N VAL A 189 8.20 -13.66 -9.38
CA VAL A 189 9.49 -14.33 -9.26
C VAL A 189 9.46 -15.77 -9.81
N ALA A 190 8.37 -16.51 -9.55
CA ALA A 190 8.19 -17.85 -10.08
C ALA A 190 8.15 -17.84 -11.61
N GLN A 191 7.32 -16.99 -12.23
CA GLN A 191 7.23 -16.87 -13.69
C GLN A 191 8.57 -16.49 -14.33
N LEU A 192 9.26 -15.49 -13.79
CA LEU A 192 10.58 -15.06 -14.30
C LEU A 192 11.62 -16.18 -14.21
N SER A 193 11.56 -17.01 -13.15
CA SER A 193 12.51 -18.11 -12.94
C SER A 193 12.19 -19.31 -13.81
N GLU A 194 10.93 -19.73 -13.88
CA GLU A 194 10.46 -20.90 -14.65
C GLU A 194 10.61 -20.70 -16.16
N MET A 195 10.47 -19.46 -16.62
CA MET A 195 10.64 -19.10 -18.03
C MET A 195 12.10 -18.80 -18.40
N ASN A 196 13.02 -18.93 -17.45
CA ASN A 196 14.43 -18.59 -17.63
C ASN A 196 14.63 -17.15 -18.23
N ILE A 197 13.82 -16.19 -17.76
CA ILE A 197 13.91 -14.79 -18.17
C ILE A 197 15.03 -14.08 -17.43
N LEU A 198 15.23 -14.43 -16.14
CA LEU A 198 16.35 -13.95 -15.33
C LEU A 198 17.38 -15.08 -15.17
N TYR A 199 18.61 -14.77 -15.50
CA TYR A 199 19.72 -15.69 -15.44
C TYR A 199 20.54 -15.49 -14.16
N GLY A 200 20.98 -16.62 -13.60
CA GLY A 200 21.83 -16.59 -12.42
C GLY A 200 21.11 -16.14 -11.13
N ASN A 201 21.84 -16.22 -10.04
CA ASN A 201 21.29 -15.88 -8.72
C ASN A 201 21.21 -14.38 -8.47
N GLU A 202 22.08 -13.59 -9.12
CA GLU A 202 22.14 -12.13 -8.92
C GLU A 202 20.92 -11.41 -9.49
N GLU A 203 20.50 -11.74 -10.72
CA GLU A 203 19.30 -11.14 -11.32
C GLU A 203 18.03 -11.55 -10.56
N LYS A 204 17.93 -12.82 -10.18
CA LYS A 204 16.80 -13.34 -9.37
C LYS A 204 16.75 -12.67 -8.00
N ALA A 205 17.89 -12.49 -7.34
CA ALA A 205 17.98 -11.79 -6.07
C ALA A 205 17.62 -10.29 -6.23
N GLY A 206 18.04 -9.67 -7.32
CA GLY A 206 17.71 -8.29 -7.66
C GLY A 206 16.21 -8.09 -7.86
N ALA A 207 15.57 -8.93 -8.64
CA ALA A 207 14.11 -8.90 -8.83
C ALA A 207 13.36 -9.06 -7.49
N ARG A 208 13.77 -10.03 -6.67
CA ARG A 208 13.20 -10.22 -5.33
C ARG A 208 13.36 -8.98 -4.45
N LYS A 209 14.55 -8.33 -4.46
CA LYS A 209 14.79 -7.11 -3.68
C LYS A 209 13.87 -5.97 -4.12
N VAL A 210 13.69 -5.76 -5.43
CA VAL A 210 12.77 -4.74 -5.96
C VAL A 210 11.34 -5.00 -5.49
N LEU A 211 10.85 -6.23 -5.65
CA LEU A 211 9.49 -6.61 -5.26
C LEU A 211 9.28 -6.58 -3.74
N THR A 212 10.29 -6.99 -2.96
CA THR A 212 10.25 -6.87 -1.49
C THR A 212 10.21 -5.40 -1.05
N ALA A 213 11.02 -4.54 -1.66
CA ALA A 213 11.01 -3.11 -1.36
C ALA A 213 9.65 -2.47 -1.67
N ALA A 214 9.00 -2.87 -2.76
CA ALA A 214 7.63 -2.45 -3.07
C ALA A 214 6.63 -2.97 -2.02
N ALA A 215 6.68 -4.24 -1.66
CA ALA A 215 5.79 -4.83 -0.66
C ALA A 215 5.93 -4.17 0.73
N LEU A 216 7.14 -3.73 1.12
CA LEU A 216 7.37 -3.03 2.38
C LEU A 216 6.64 -1.68 2.46
N THR A 217 6.31 -1.02 1.35
CA THR A 217 5.49 0.19 1.37
C THR A 217 4.06 -0.09 1.81
N TYR A 218 3.50 -1.23 1.45
CA TYR A 218 2.18 -1.69 1.94
C TYR A 218 2.22 -2.06 3.41
N VAL A 219 3.30 -2.70 3.88
CA VAL A 219 3.52 -2.97 5.30
C VAL A 219 3.60 -1.66 6.08
N ALA A 220 4.34 -0.68 5.59
CA ALA A 220 4.43 0.65 6.19
C ALA A 220 3.06 1.32 6.31
N GLY A 221 2.24 1.26 5.24
CA GLY A 221 0.87 1.77 5.25
C GLY A 221 -0.01 1.09 6.30
N ALA A 222 0.07 -0.24 6.42
CA ALA A 222 -0.67 -1.00 7.43
C ALA A 222 -0.24 -0.64 8.86
N VAL A 223 1.07 -0.49 9.12
CA VAL A 223 1.60 -0.08 10.43
C VAL A 223 1.07 1.31 10.83
N VAL A 224 1.08 2.28 9.92
CA VAL A 224 0.56 3.63 10.18
C VAL A 224 -0.94 3.59 10.45
N ALA A 225 -1.71 2.83 9.67
CA ALA A 225 -3.15 2.71 9.85
C ALA A 225 -3.51 2.06 11.20
N ILE A 226 -2.78 1.03 11.62
CA ILE A 226 -2.95 0.38 12.93
C ILE A 226 -2.60 1.36 14.05
N ALA A 227 -1.48 2.09 13.95
CA ALA A 227 -1.07 3.06 14.95
C ALA A 227 -2.12 4.17 15.13
N GLU A 228 -2.71 4.67 14.03
CA GLU A 228 -3.80 5.64 14.07
C GLU A 228 -5.04 5.10 14.76
N LEU A 229 -5.46 3.88 14.41
CA LEU A 229 -6.61 3.24 15.03
C LEU A 229 -6.42 3.08 16.55
N LEU A 230 -5.24 2.59 16.97
CA LEU A 230 -4.91 2.44 18.39
C LEU A 230 -4.94 3.79 19.12
N ARG A 231 -4.39 4.84 18.50
CA ARG A 231 -4.43 6.20 19.05
C ARG A 231 -5.88 6.69 19.25
N LEU A 232 -6.73 6.52 18.25
CA LEU A 232 -8.14 6.92 18.33
C LEU A 232 -8.89 6.15 19.40
N ILE A 233 -8.63 4.86 19.57
CA ILE A 233 -9.22 4.04 20.64
C ILE A 233 -8.77 4.55 22.03
N MET A 234 -7.48 4.89 22.19
CA MET A 234 -6.99 5.45 23.46
C MET A 234 -7.69 6.77 23.80
N ILE A 235 -7.84 7.68 22.83
CA ILE A 235 -8.56 8.95 23.03
C ILE A 235 -10.03 8.70 23.41
N PHE A 236 -10.69 7.77 22.74
CA PHE A 236 -12.09 7.44 23.04
C PHE A 236 -12.24 6.91 24.47
N ASN A 237 -11.39 5.99 24.88
CA ASN A 237 -11.42 5.41 26.23
C ASN A 237 -11.12 6.46 27.31
N SER A 238 -10.17 7.36 27.08
CA SER A 238 -9.87 8.44 28.04
C SER A 238 -11.08 9.35 28.27
N ARG A 239 -11.79 9.71 27.17
CA ARG A 239 -12.97 10.58 27.25
C ARG A 239 -14.19 9.94 27.94
N ASN A 240 -14.31 8.63 27.91
CA ASN A 240 -15.44 7.93 28.54
C ASN A 240 -15.17 7.59 30.01
N ASN A 241 -13.94 7.76 30.50
CA ASN A 241 -13.56 7.51 31.90
C ASN A 241 -13.48 8.79 32.74
N ASP A 242 -13.61 9.97 32.08
CA ASP A 242 -13.76 11.29 32.74
C ASP A 242 -15.23 11.70 32.81
#